data_26cfe60c270027886138db9c1e9e7ec3
#
_entry.id   26cfe60c270027886138db9c1e9e7ec3
#
_cell.length_a   1.000
_cell.length_b   1.000
_cell.length_c   1.000
_cell.angle_alpha   90.00
_cell.angle_beta   90.00
_cell.angle_gamma   90.00
#
_symmetry.space_group_name_H-M   'P 1'
#
loop_
_entity.id
_entity.type
_entity.pdbx_description
1 polymer ?
#
loop_
_entity_poly.entity_id
_entity_poly.type
_entity_poly.pdbx_seq_one_letter_code
_entity_poly.pdbx_strand_id
1 'polypeptide(L)'
;FVFNQPVKQKPSPSAIISHSPSVQETIMPQTIATVREIRIAQPKPFARGQISGIDKQPVTGPIEATPTGLAGDGVGDPRYHGGADKALHCYAQHHYEHWQAQFPGNPHFRAGGFGENLCIEGTDEWQVCLGDQWQIGSARFEVSQGRQPCWKLNERFGVPDIAAQVQHDLRCGWY
;
A
#
# COMPACT_ATOMS: atom_id res chain seq x y z
N PHE A 1 -14.89 11.27 8.41
CA PHE A 1 -15.43 11.65 7.10
C PHE A 1 -15.75 10.35 6.37
N VAL A 2 -17.03 10.18 6.02
CA VAL A 2 -17.57 8.99 5.33
C VAL A 2 -17.37 9.20 3.84
N PHE A 3 -16.61 8.34 3.18
CA PHE A 3 -16.54 8.32 1.73
C PHE A 3 -17.82 7.73 1.17
N ASN A 4 -18.62 8.53 0.49
CA ASN A 4 -19.76 8.07 -0.30
C ASN A 4 -19.25 7.57 -1.66
N GLN A 5 -19.15 6.27 -1.81
CA GLN A 5 -19.04 5.62 -3.12
C GLN A 5 -20.43 5.45 -3.70
N PRO A 6 -20.65 5.62 -5.01
CA PRO A 6 -21.96 5.38 -5.60
C PRO A 6 -22.34 3.92 -5.47
N VAL A 7 -23.43 3.67 -4.76
CA VAL A 7 -24.03 2.36 -4.59
C VAL A 7 -24.49 1.87 -5.97
N LYS A 8 -23.85 0.82 -6.49
CA LYS A 8 -24.39 0.09 -7.65
C LYS A 8 -25.71 -0.55 -7.24
N GLN A 9 -26.80 -0.09 -7.83
CA GLN A 9 -28.14 -0.68 -7.65
C GLN A 9 -28.11 -2.15 -8.06
N LYS A 10 -28.54 -3.02 -7.14
CA LYS A 10 -28.81 -4.42 -7.47
C LYS A 10 -29.96 -4.49 -8.45
N PRO A 11 -29.88 -5.29 -9.50
CA PRO A 11 -31.03 -5.55 -10.36
C PRO A 11 -32.08 -6.36 -9.60
N SER A 12 -33.34 -6.04 -9.89
CA SER A 12 -34.55 -6.69 -9.36
C SER A 12 -34.59 -8.18 -9.74
N PRO A 13 -35.13 -9.09 -8.89
CA PRO A 13 -35.13 -10.51 -9.16
C PRO A 13 -36.29 -10.88 -10.06
N SER A 14 -36.08 -10.95 -11.34
CA SER A 14 -36.91 -11.68 -12.30
C SER A 14 -36.10 -12.02 -13.54
N ALA A 15 -35.34 -13.08 -13.49
CA ALA A 15 -34.71 -13.67 -14.65
C ALA A 15 -34.85 -15.20 -14.58
N ILE A 16 -35.44 -15.75 -15.60
CA ILE A 16 -35.58 -17.18 -15.86
C ILE A 16 -34.18 -17.79 -15.99
N ILE A 17 -33.87 -18.78 -15.13
CA ILE A 17 -32.60 -19.51 -15.17
C ILE A 17 -32.67 -20.50 -16.35
N SER A 18 -32.05 -20.18 -17.46
CA SER A 18 -31.67 -21.18 -18.46
C SER A 18 -30.30 -21.74 -18.13
N HIS A 19 -30.17 -23.04 -17.94
CA HIS A 19 -28.88 -23.72 -17.79
C HIS A 19 -28.15 -23.66 -19.12
N SER A 20 -27.21 -22.72 -19.24
CA SER A 20 -26.10 -22.84 -20.19
C SER A 20 -24.94 -23.52 -19.48
N PRO A 21 -24.22 -24.46 -20.12
CA PRO A 21 -23.04 -25.05 -19.51
C PRO A 21 -22.06 -23.93 -19.16
N SER A 22 -21.65 -23.88 -17.90
CA SER A 22 -20.66 -22.94 -17.41
C SER A 22 -19.34 -23.19 -18.18
N VAL A 23 -19.06 -22.33 -19.15
CA VAL A 23 -17.70 -22.15 -19.64
C VAL A 23 -16.91 -21.59 -18.45
N GLN A 24 -16.13 -22.43 -17.80
CA GLN A 24 -15.10 -21.96 -16.89
C GLN A 24 -14.09 -21.19 -17.74
N GLU A 25 -14.28 -19.88 -17.83
CA GLU A 25 -13.27 -18.99 -18.37
C GLU A 25 -12.03 -19.14 -17.48
N THR A 26 -11.00 -19.79 -18.02
CA THR A 26 -9.71 -19.82 -17.37
C THR A 26 -9.13 -18.40 -17.48
N ILE A 27 -9.38 -17.58 -16.46
CA ILE A 27 -8.80 -16.24 -16.38
C ILE A 27 -7.29 -16.45 -16.23
N MET A 28 -6.55 -16.22 -17.31
CA MET A 28 -5.10 -16.20 -17.25
C MET A 28 -4.66 -15.02 -16.40
N PRO A 29 -3.74 -15.19 -15.45
CA PRO A 29 -3.25 -14.11 -14.63
C PRO A 29 -2.61 -13.04 -15.53
N GLN A 30 -3.15 -11.84 -15.45
CA GLN A 30 -2.61 -10.68 -16.15
C GLN A 30 -1.64 -9.94 -15.22
N THR A 31 -0.44 -9.64 -15.72
CA THR A 31 0.47 -8.76 -14.99
C THR A 31 -0.07 -7.34 -15.03
N ILE A 32 -0.49 -6.83 -13.89
CA ILE A 32 -1.07 -5.48 -13.77
C ILE A 32 -0.05 -4.45 -13.24
N ALA A 33 0.98 -4.92 -12.53
CA ALA A 33 1.96 -4.06 -11.89
C ALA A 33 3.27 -4.82 -11.65
N THR A 34 4.33 -4.08 -11.35
CA THR A 34 5.66 -4.62 -11.04
C THR A 34 6.11 -4.14 -9.66
N VAL A 35 6.56 -5.08 -8.82
CA VAL A 35 7.27 -4.73 -7.58
C VAL A 35 8.70 -4.35 -7.94
N ARG A 36 9.06 -3.08 -7.77
CA ARG A 36 10.40 -2.55 -8.07
C ARG A 36 11.36 -2.78 -6.92
N GLU A 37 10.88 -2.58 -5.70
CA GLU A 37 11.68 -2.78 -4.50
C GLU A 37 10.83 -3.41 -3.39
N ILE A 38 11.46 -4.30 -2.64
CA ILE A 38 10.94 -4.81 -1.36
C ILE A 38 11.79 -4.21 -0.25
N ARG A 39 11.16 -3.71 0.80
CA ARG A 39 11.85 -2.99 1.87
C ARG A 39 11.37 -3.43 3.24
N ILE A 40 12.28 -3.52 4.20
CA ILE A 40 12.00 -3.86 5.59
C ILE A 40 12.78 -2.95 6.55
N ALA A 41 12.32 -2.88 7.80
CA ALA A 41 13.07 -2.26 8.89
C ALA A 41 12.72 -2.89 10.23
N GLN A 42 13.68 -2.97 11.12
CA GLN A 42 13.39 -3.13 12.54
C GLN A 42 13.06 -1.76 13.16
N PRO A 43 12.12 -1.69 14.11
CA PRO A 43 11.79 -0.45 14.80
C PRO A 43 13.01 0.10 15.56
N LYS A 44 13.24 1.40 15.40
CA LYS A 44 14.33 2.13 16.07
C LYS A 44 13.80 3.46 16.64
N PRO A 45 14.54 4.10 17.56
CA PRO A 45 14.19 5.42 18.05
C PRO A 45 13.93 6.40 16.89
N PHE A 46 12.87 7.15 17.01
CA PHE A 46 12.42 8.13 16.03
C PHE A 46 12.18 9.49 16.72
N ALA A 47 11.30 10.32 16.21
CA ALA A 47 10.97 11.61 16.79
C ALA A 47 10.00 11.50 17.98
N ARG A 48 9.98 12.52 18.84
CA ARG A 48 9.04 12.67 19.98
C ARG A 48 9.09 11.50 20.96
N GLY A 49 10.26 10.89 21.14
CA GLY A 49 10.41 9.74 22.04
C GLY A 49 9.71 8.46 21.60
N GLN A 50 9.23 8.42 20.36
CA GLN A 50 8.59 7.24 19.80
C GLN A 50 9.60 6.36 19.06
N ILE A 51 9.24 5.08 18.87
CA ILE A 51 9.95 4.17 17.97
C ILE A 51 9.19 4.03 16.64
N SER A 52 9.91 3.71 15.56
CA SER A 52 9.30 3.56 14.25
C SER A 52 10.09 2.62 13.36
N GLY A 53 9.41 1.80 12.57
CA GLY A 53 9.96 1.02 11.45
C GLY A 53 9.82 1.75 10.10
N ILE A 54 9.65 3.08 10.09
CA ILE A 54 9.42 3.85 8.85
C ILE A 54 10.64 3.90 7.92
N ASP A 55 11.86 3.78 8.47
CA ASP A 55 13.10 3.88 7.70
C ASP A 55 13.50 2.54 7.09
N LYS A 56 12.65 2.05 6.18
CA LYS A 56 12.82 0.75 5.55
C LYS A 56 13.96 0.76 4.52
N GLN A 57 14.75 -0.30 4.55
CA GLN A 57 15.90 -0.51 3.67
C GLN A 57 15.58 -1.57 2.62
N PRO A 58 16.14 -1.48 1.40
CA PRO A 58 15.90 -2.47 0.36
C PRO A 58 16.44 -3.84 0.76
N VAL A 59 15.72 -4.88 0.33
CA VAL A 59 16.11 -6.29 0.49
C VAL A 59 16.45 -6.86 -0.87
N THR A 60 17.52 -7.66 -0.92
CA THR A 60 17.91 -8.42 -2.11
C THR A 60 17.52 -9.89 -1.94
N GLY A 61 16.97 -10.46 -3.00
CA GLY A 61 16.58 -11.87 -3.03
C GLY A 61 15.18 -12.14 -2.44
N PRO A 62 14.80 -13.41 -2.36
CA PRO A 62 13.50 -13.83 -1.84
C PRO A 62 13.34 -13.48 -0.36
N ILE A 63 12.13 -13.06 0.01
CA ILE A 63 11.74 -12.80 1.39
C ILE A 63 10.43 -13.49 1.69
N GLU A 64 10.31 -14.05 2.87
CA GLU A 64 9.09 -14.71 3.32
C GLU A 64 8.03 -13.68 3.70
N ALA A 65 6.81 -13.86 3.15
CA ALA A 65 5.64 -13.13 3.57
C ALA A 65 4.84 -13.94 4.59
N THR A 66 4.47 -13.30 5.67
CA THR A 66 3.64 -13.86 6.74
C THR A 66 2.30 -13.12 6.79
N PRO A 67 1.28 -13.64 7.49
CA PRO A 67 -0.01 -12.94 7.63
C PRO A 67 0.08 -11.54 8.26
N THR A 68 1.20 -11.18 8.88
CA THR A 68 1.37 -9.90 9.58
C THR A 68 2.52 -9.05 9.06
N GLY A 69 3.15 -9.43 7.94
CA GLY A 69 4.23 -8.67 7.32
C GLY A 69 5.32 -9.52 6.69
N LEU A 70 6.44 -8.92 6.33
CA LEU A 70 7.61 -9.60 5.80
C LEU A 70 8.53 -10.07 6.92
N ALA A 71 9.19 -11.21 6.71
CA ALA A 71 10.21 -11.70 7.63
C ALA A 71 11.30 -10.63 7.83
N GLY A 72 11.64 -10.34 9.09
CA GLY A 72 12.63 -9.31 9.43
C GLY A 72 12.10 -7.88 9.38
N ASP A 73 10.85 -7.65 9.01
CA ASP A 73 10.21 -6.33 9.17
C ASP A 73 9.61 -6.15 10.57
N GLY A 74 9.36 -4.90 10.96
CA GLY A 74 8.73 -4.59 12.22
C GLY A 74 8.03 -3.24 12.21
N VAL A 75 7.10 -3.06 13.14
CA VAL A 75 6.33 -1.83 13.34
C VAL A 75 6.58 -1.26 14.72
N GLY A 76 6.68 0.06 14.83
CA GLY A 76 6.96 0.73 16.10
C GLY A 76 5.77 0.76 17.05
N ASP A 77 4.54 0.76 16.54
CA ASP A 77 3.31 0.70 17.33
C ASP A 77 2.30 -0.25 16.67
N PRO A 78 2.25 -1.51 17.11
CA PRO A 78 1.38 -2.53 16.51
C PRO A 78 -0.11 -2.22 16.62
N ARG A 79 -0.52 -1.36 17.58
CA ARG A 79 -1.94 -0.99 17.75
C ARG A 79 -2.48 -0.17 16.57
N TYR A 80 -1.61 0.58 15.89
CA TYR A 80 -1.99 1.49 14.80
C TYR A 80 -1.42 1.10 13.44
N HIS A 81 -0.27 0.42 13.42
CA HIS A 81 0.50 0.20 12.19
C HIS A 81 0.77 -1.28 11.89
N GLY A 82 0.18 -2.20 12.62
CA GLY A 82 0.37 -3.64 12.46
C GLY A 82 -0.94 -4.41 12.32
N GLY A 83 -0.81 -5.72 12.25
CA GLY A 83 -1.91 -6.66 12.08
C GLY A 83 -2.10 -7.10 10.63
N ALA A 84 -2.98 -8.09 10.41
CA ALA A 84 -3.20 -8.69 9.11
C ALA A 84 -3.67 -7.66 8.06
N ASP A 85 -4.55 -6.73 8.46
CA ASP A 85 -5.06 -5.68 7.57
C ASP A 85 -4.06 -4.55 7.28
N LYS A 86 -2.85 -4.61 7.84
CA LYS A 86 -1.74 -3.66 7.63
C LYS A 86 -0.40 -4.39 7.50
N ALA A 87 -0.46 -5.61 6.98
CA ALA A 87 0.72 -6.48 6.88
C ALA A 87 1.79 -5.89 5.95
N LEU A 88 1.39 -5.37 4.79
CA LEU A 88 2.31 -4.81 3.80
C LEU A 88 1.80 -3.45 3.31
N HIS A 89 2.62 -2.43 3.42
CA HIS A 89 2.36 -1.13 2.83
C HIS A 89 2.90 -1.09 1.40
N CYS A 90 2.03 -0.85 0.43
CA CYS A 90 2.33 -0.63 -0.98
C CYS A 90 2.31 0.87 -1.28
N TYR A 91 3.23 1.33 -2.14
CA TYR A 91 3.28 2.73 -2.57
C TYR A 91 3.65 2.83 -4.06
N ALA A 92 2.90 3.65 -4.81
CA ALA A 92 3.12 3.81 -6.24
C ALA A 92 4.40 4.62 -6.53
N GLN A 93 5.29 4.05 -7.37
CA GLN A 93 6.60 4.64 -7.66
C GLN A 93 6.51 6.04 -8.26
N HIS A 94 5.56 6.28 -9.17
CA HIS A 94 5.44 7.58 -9.85
C HIS A 94 5.02 8.73 -8.91
N HIS A 95 4.51 8.44 -7.71
CA HIS A 95 4.23 9.49 -6.72
C HIS A 95 5.50 10.20 -6.24
N TYR A 96 6.66 9.55 -6.30
CA TYR A 96 7.92 10.19 -5.91
C TYR A 96 8.29 11.34 -6.84
N GLU A 97 8.02 11.23 -8.14
CA GLU A 97 8.26 12.30 -9.11
C GLU A 97 7.43 13.54 -8.76
N HIS A 98 6.16 13.34 -8.39
CA HIS A 98 5.28 14.41 -7.94
C HIS A 98 5.85 15.13 -6.70
N TRP A 99 6.25 14.36 -5.68
CA TRP A 99 6.79 14.94 -4.45
C TRP A 99 8.16 15.60 -4.66
N GLN A 100 9.02 15.03 -5.48
CA GLN A 100 10.31 15.64 -5.83
C GLN A 100 10.14 16.96 -6.57
N ALA A 101 9.13 17.09 -7.42
CA ALA A 101 8.81 18.34 -8.09
C ALA A 101 8.29 19.42 -7.12
N GLN A 102 7.49 19.03 -6.11
CA GLN A 102 7.00 19.95 -5.09
C GLN A 102 8.07 20.34 -4.06
N PHE A 103 8.96 19.41 -3.71
CA PHE A 103 9.98 19.59 -2.68
C PHE A 103 11.37 19.29 -3.22
N PRO A 104 11.87 20.08 -4.17
CA PRO A 104 13.16 19.82 -4.83
C PRO A 104 14.30 19.81 -3.81
N GLY A 105 15.19 18.83 -3.94
CA GLY A 105 16.34 18.66 -3.05
C GLY A 105 16.07 17.93 -1.74
N ASN A 106 14.83 17.56 -1.44
CA ASN A 106 14.54 16.73 -0.27
C ASN A 106 14.90 15.26 -0.56
N PRO A 107 15.91 14.69 0.11
CA PRO A 107 16.44 13.36 -0.22
C PRO A 107 15.52 12.21 0.20
N HIS A 108 14.47 12.49 0.96
CA HIS A 108 13.58 11.47 1.49
C HIS A 108 12.44 11.10 0.52
N PHE A 109 12.13 11.92 -0.49
CA PHE A 109 11.12 11.60 -1.50
C PHE A 109 11.65 10.59 -2.53
N ARG A 110 11.86 9.38 -2.07
CA ARG A 110 12.32 8.22 -2.85
C ARG A 110 11.77 6.93 -2.25
N ALA A 111 11.96 5.81 -2.92
CA ALA A 111 11.55 4.50 -2.41
C ALA A 111 11.97 4.28 -0.95
N GLY A 112 11.05 3.85 -0.11
CA GLY A 112 11.16 3.76 1.35
C GLY A 112 10.85 5.06 2.10
N GLY A 113 10.58 6.16 1.39
CA GLY A 113 10.29 7.46 2.01
C GLY A 113 9.02 7.46 2.85
N PHE A 114 8.00 6.79 2.39
CA PHE A 114 6.70 6.69 3.07
C PHE A 114 6.60 5.51 4.03
N GLY A 115 7.69 4.75 4.21
CA GLY A 115 7.71 3.56 5.05
C GLY A 115 7.02 2.35 4.42
N GLU A 116 6.91 2.34 3.11
CA GLU A 116 6.34 1.22 2.35
C GLU A 116 7.25 0.00 2.35
N ASN A 117 6.61 -1.16 2.29
CA ASN A 117 7.27 -2.44 2.08
C ASN A 117 7.49 -2.73 0.60
N LEU A 118 6.53 -2.32 -0.23
CA LEU A 118 6.55 -2.57 -1.66
C LEU A 118 6.48 -1.25 -2.43
N CYS A 119 7.51 -0.96 -3.22
CA CYS A 119 7.48 0.10 -4.22
C CYS A 119 6.90 -0.50 -5.51
N ILE A 120 5.76 0.01 -5.95
CA ILE A 120 4.96 -0.56 -7.04
C ILE A 120 5.01 0.35 -8.28
N GLU A 121 5.26 -0.22 -9.44
CA GLU A 121 5.14 0.45 -10.73
C GLU A 121 3.98 -0.14 -11.54
N GLY A 122 3.25 0.71 -12.25
CA GLY A 122 2.19 0.33 -13.19
C GLY A 122 0.77 0.41 -12.62
N THR A 123 0.60 0.71 -11.34
CA THR A 123 -0.71 0.95 -10.71
C THR A 123 -0.61 1.94 -9.55
N ASP A 124 -1.75 2.45 -9.13
CA ASP A 124 -1.90 3.39 -8.01
C ASP A 124 -3.29 3.25 -7.34
N GLU A 125 -3.57 4.13 -6.39
CA GLU A 125 -4.80 4.13 -5.58
C GLU A 125 -6.09 4.31 -6.41
N TRP A 126 -6.00 4.85 -7.64
CA TRP A 126 -7.14 5.03 -8.53
C TRP A 126 -7.54 3.76 -9.26
N GLN A 127 -6.63 2.79 -9.34
CA GLN A 127 -6.79 1.54 -10.07
C GLN A 127 -7.00 0.34 -9.16
N VAL A 128 -6.60 0.49 -7.88
CA VAL A 128 -6.67 -0.58 -6.87
C VAL A 128 -7.98 -0.51 -6.11
N CYS A 129 -8.66 -1.66 -5.96
CA CYS A 129 -9.91 -1.77 -5.21
C CYS A 129 -9.73 -2.61 -3.95
N LEU A 130 -10.49 -2.27 -2.91
CA LEU A 130 -10.57 -3.11 -1.71
C LEU A 130 -11.09 -4.49 -2.08
N GLY A 131 -10.43 -5.54 -1.61
CA GLY A 131 -10.73 -6.92 -1.92
C GLY A 131 -10.04 -7.45 -3.19
N ASP A 132 -9.28 -6.63 -3.90
CA ASP A 132 -8.44 -7.11 -5.00
C ASP A 132 -7.44 -8.14 -4.49
N GLN A 133 -7.35 -9.26 -5.20
CA GLN A 133 -6.39 -10.31 -4.86
C GLN A 133 -5.20 -10.27 -5.80
N TRP A 134 -4.03 -10.14 -5.23
CA TRP A 134 -2.78 -10.06 -5.93
C TRP A 134 -1.90 -11.28 -5.65
N GLN A 135 -1.24 -11.77 -6.68
CA GLN A 135 -0.18 -12.76 -6.53
C GLN A 135 1.17 -12.10 -6.77
N ILE A 136 2.07 -12.17 -5.78
CA ILE A 136 3.44 -11.66 -5.86
C ILE A 136 4.37 -12.83 -5.53
N GLY A 137 5.07 -13.33 -6.54
CA GLY A 137 5.81 -14.59 -6.41
C GLY A 137 4.87 -15.75 -6.07
N SER A 138 5.14 -16.47 -4.98
CA SER A 138 4.28 -17.55 -4.49
C SER A 138 3.24 -17.10 -3.47
N ALA A 139 3.30 -15.87 -2.99
CA ALA A 139 2.39 -15.36 -1.97
C ALA A 139 1.13 -14.74 -2.59
N ARG A 140 0.00 -14.85 -1.87
CA ARG A 140 -1.25 -14.17 -2.20
C ARG A 140 -1.54 -13.10 -1.17
N PHE A 141 -2.01 -11.95 -1.64
CA PHE A 141 -2.40 -10.80 -0.84
C PHE A 141 -3.78 -10.35 -1.24
N GLU A 142 -4.47 -9.74 -0.30
CA GLU A 142 -5.74 -9.05 -0.55
C GLU A 142 -5.60 -7.60 -0.12
N VAL A 143 -6.07 -6.69 -0.95
CA VAL A 143 -6.09 -5.25 -0.62
C VAL A 143 -7.13 -5.00 0.46
N SER A 144 -6.68 -4.65 1.64
CA SER A 144 -7.53 -4.51 2.84
C SER A 144 -8.03 -3.09 3.05
N GLN A 145 -7.18 -2.10 2.86
CA GLN A 145 -7.52 -0.69 3.12
C GLN A 145 -6.53 0.28 2.47
N GLY A 146 -6.98 1.53 2.26
CA GLY A 146 -6.10 2.65 1.96
C GLY A 146 -5.25 3.01 3.19
N ARG A 147 -4.00 3.37 2.96
CA ARG A 147 -3.12 3.80 4.04
C ARG A 147 -3.54 5.18 4.53
N GLN A 148 -3.57 5.38 5.85
CA GLN A 148 -3.78 6.68 6.48
C GLN A 148 -2.44 7.32 6.84
N PRO A 149 -2.08 8.48 6.25
CA PRO A 149 -0.90 9.23 6.62
C PRO A 149 -0.92 9.66 8.08
N CYS A 150 0.23 9.69 8.72
CA CYS A 150 0.35 10.11 10.11
C CYS A 150 1.49 11.14 10.28
N TRP A 151 1.52 11.80 11.43
CA TRP A 151 2.51 12.82 11.79
C TRP A 151 3.98 12.40 11.59
N LYS A 152 4.28 11.10 11.56
CA LYS A 152 5.64 10.59 11.33
C LYS A 152 6.18 10.98 9.95
N LEU A 153 5.31 11.20 8.97
CA LEU A 153 5.73 11.73 7.66
C LEU A 153 6.28 13.15 7.78
N ASN A 154 5.61 14.00 8.58
CA ASN A 154 6.07 15.38 8.78
C ASN A 154 7.50 15.42 9.31
N GLU A 155 7.78 14.59 10.32
CA GLU A 155 9.12 14.48 10.91
C GLU A 155 10.14 13.88 9.93
N ARG A 156 9.74 12.83 9.20
CA ARG A 156 10.65 12.15 8.26
C ARG A 156 11.07 13.04 7.10
N PHE A 157 10.13 13.77 6.54
CA PHE A 157 10.40 14.66 5.41
C PHE A 157 10.90 16.06 5.84
N GLY A 158 10.78 16.41 7.11
CA GLY A 158 11.05 17.77 7.58
C GLY A 158 10.12 18.82 6.97
N VAL A 159 8.92 18.39 6.55
CA VAL A 159 7.91 19.24 5.91
C VAL A 159 6.67 19.28 6.80
N PRO A 160 6.33 20.44 7.39
CA PRO A 160 5.08 20.60 8.12
C PRO A 160 3.88 20.21 7.26
N ASP A 161 2.92 19.49 7.85
CA ASP A 161 1.65 19.12 7.21
C ASP A 161 1.73 18.25 5.96
N ILE A 162 2.90 17.65 5.63
CA ILE A 162 3.01 16.74 4.49
C ILE A 162 2.04 15.55 4.61
N ALA A 163 1.76 15.07 5.82
CA ALA A 163 0.78 14.01 6.03
C ALA A 163 -0.63 14.44 5.57
N ALA A 164 -1.01 15.68 5.80
CA ALA A 164 -2.28 16.23 5.33
C ALA A 164 -2.29 16.42 3.81
N GLN A 165 -1.17 16.86 3.22
CA GLN A 165 -1.04 17.00 1.76
C GLN A 165 -1.14 15.63 1.07
N VAL A 166 -0.44 14.62 1.58
CA VAL A 166 -0.50 13.23 1.08
C VAL A 166 -1.94 12.70 1.11
N GLN A 167 -2.68 12.98 2.20
CA GLN A 167 -4.08 12.60 2.32
C GLN A 167 -4.98 13.37 1.34
N HIS A 168 -4.76 14.67 1.19
CA HIS A 168 -5.51 15.53 0.29
C HIS A 168 -5.33 15.11 -1.17
N ASP A 169 -4.09 14.81 -1.57
CA ASP A 169 -3.73 14.44 -2.94
C ASP A 169 -4.03 12.97 -3.26
N LEU A 170 -4.54 12.20 -2.28
CA LEU A 170 -4.86 10.78 -2.39
C LEU A 170 -3.67 9.91 -2.84
N ARG A 171 -2.43 10.32 -2.48
CA ARG A 171 -1.18 9.61 -2.78
C ARG A 171 -0.65 8.91 -1.53
N CYS A 172 -1.52 8.12 -0.93
CA CYS A 172 -1.28 7.54 0.40
C CYS A 172 -0.60 6.19 0.39
N GLY A 173 -0.80 5.42 -0.68
CA GLY A 173 -0.55 3.99 -0.71
C GLY A 173 -1.70 3.19 -0.12
N TRP A 174 -1.53 1.88 -0.06
CA TRP A 174 -2.54 0.92 0.43
C TRP A 174 -1.88 -0.25 1.16
N TYR A 175 -2.71 -1.01 1.90
CA TYR A 175 -2.35 -2.25 2.54
C TYR A 175 -3.06 -3.43 1.91
#